data_26f25ef3395954174e5100cb27a3de5b
#
_entry.id   26f25ef3395954174e5100cb27a3de5b
#
_cell.length_a   1.000
_cell.length_b   1.000
_cell.length_c   1.000
_cell.angle_alpha   90.00
_cell.angle_beta   90.00
_cell.angle_gamma   90.00
#
_symmetry.space_group_name_H-M   'P 1'
#
loop_
_entity.id
_entity.type
_entity.pdbx_description
1 polymer ?
#
loop_
_entity_poly.entity_id
_entity_poly.type
_entity_poly.pdbx_seq_one_letter_code
_entity_poly.pdbx_strand_id
1 'polypeptide(L)'
;MKDIPGIDEHGNPKNGPFELYFKNGLVSCQGEFDNGKKSGEWKYFLNNGQMQSSGSYKDGKIVGQWTWFFKNGQPRGTGGFDDDERKHGIWKRYHANGQLWDEGRFEHGKKKGTWKVYNDDGTLLKEQTFK
;
A
#
# COMPACT_ATOMS: atom_id res chain seq x y z
N MET A 1 4.60 -3.45 -6.78
CA MET A 1 5.33 -2.17 -6.76
C MET A 1 6.66 -2.33 -7.48
N LYS A 2 7.13 -1.28 -8.07
CA LYS A 2 8.34 -1.31 -8.88
C LYS A 2 9.59 -1.34 -7.99
N ASP A 3 10.56 -2.18 -8.34
CA ASP A 3 11.85 -2.21 -7.66
C ASP A 3 12.73 -1.09 -8.23
N ILE A 4 13.13 -0.16 -7.37
CA ILE A 4 13.89 1.02 -7.75
C ILE A 4 15.21 1.00 -7.00
N PRO A 5 16.36 1.03 -7.71
CA PRO A 5 17.64 1.04 -7.03
C PRO A 5 17.82 2.29 -6.15
N GLY A 6 18.41 2.11 -4.98
CA GLY A 6 18.74 3.21 -4.07
C GLY A 6 20.01 3.96 -4.43
N ILE A 7 20.68 3.57 -5.51
CA ILE A 7 21.89 4.25 -5.97
C ILE A 7 21.65 4.87 -7.34
N ASP A 8 22.38 5.97 -7.62
CA ASP A 8 22.29 6.66 -8.90
C ASP A 8 23.21 6.02 -9.94
N GLU A 9 23.27 6.61 -11.15
CA GLU A 9 24.09 6.11 -12.26
C GLU A 9 25.60 6.14 -11.98
N HIS A 10 26.01 6.90 -10.95
CA HIS A 10 27.42 7.02 -10.56
C HIS A 10 27.76 6.16 -9.35
N GLY A 11 26.81 5.32 -8.88
CA GLY A 11 27.01 4.46 -7.73
C GLY A 11 26.85 5.13 -6.38
N ASN A 12 26.35 6.37 -6.33
CA ASN A 12 26.14 7.11 -5.09
C ASN A 12 24.74 6.86 -4.53
N PRO A 13 24.57 6.86 -3.19
CA PRO A 13 23.24 6.76 -2.60
C PRO A 13 22.36 7.93 -3.05
N LYS A 14 21.10 7.62 -3.40
CA LYS A 14 20.13 8.65 -3.73
C LYS A 14 19.69 9.38 -2.48
N ASN A 15 19.44 10.67 -2.61
CA ASN A 15 18.92 11.54 -1.54
C ASN A 15 17.92 12.51 -2.13
N GLY A 16 16.88 12.84 -1.32
CA GLY A 16 15.90 13.85 -1.68
C GLY A 16 14.77 13.33 -2.55
N PRO A 17 13.96 14.25 -3.10
CA PRO A 17 12.78 13.90 -3.91
C PRO A 17 13.15 13.09 -5.14
N PHE A 18 12.26 12.18 -5.51
CA PHE A 18 12.47 11.27 -6.63
C PHE A 18 11.17 11.05 -7.37
N GLU A 19 11.24 11.06 -8.71
CA GLU A 19 10.11 10.76 -9.57
C GLU A 19 10.56 9.92 -10.76
N LEU A 20 9.68 8.98 -11.17
CA LEU A 20 9.81 8.28 -12.44
C LEU A 20 8.57 8.55 -13.28
N TYR A 21 8.72 8.45 -14.59
CA TYR A 21 7.66 8.73 -15.54
C TYR A 21 7.44 7.54 -16.47
N PHE A 22 6.19 7.35 -16.89
CA PHE A 22 5.88 6.45 -18.00
C PHE A 22 6.30 7.09 -19.32
N LYS A 23 6.35 6.29 -20.37
CA LYS A 23 6.68 6.79 -21.72
C LYS A 23 5.73 7.89 -22.19
N ASN A 24 4.48 7.88 -21.70
CA ASN A 24 3.46 8.89 -22.06
C ASN A 24 3.63 10.20 -21.29
N GLY A 25 4.65 10.32 -20.44
CA GLY A 25 4.94 11.54 -19.68
C GLY A 25 4.25 11.65 -18.33
N LEU A 26 3.34 10.72 -18.00
CA LEU A 26 2.67 10.71 -16.69
C LEU A 26 3.59 10.10 -15.63
N VAL A 27 3.45 10.58 -14.39
CA VAL A 27 4.25 10.09 -13.26
C VAL A 27 3.92 8.61 -13.00
N SER A 28 4.95 7.78 -12.88
CA SER A 28 4.80 6.37 -12.53
C SER A 28 4.97 6.15 -11.03
N CYS A 29 5.86 6.89 -10.39
CA CYS A 29 5.98 6.91 -8.94
C CYS A 29 6.66 8.19 -8.47
N GLN A 30 6.42 8.54 -7.22
CA GLN A 30 7.08 9.67 -6.57
C GLN A 30 7.26 9.41 -5.09
N GLY A 31 8.37 9.91 -4.55
CA GLY A 31 8.70 9.74 -3.15
C GLY A 31 10.01 10.42 -2.81
N GLU A 32 10.66 9.95 -1.78
CA GLU A 32 11.94 10.46 -1.30
C GLU A 32 12.91 9.33 -1.00
N PHE A 33 14.19 9.62 -1.16
CA PHE A 33 15.27 8.76 -0.68
C PHE A 33 16.03 9.46 0.43
N ASP A 34 16.49 8.69 1.38
CA ASP A 34 17.40 9.13 2.43
C ASP A 34 18.58 8.17 2.44
N ASN A 35 19.72 8.64 1.99
CA ASN A 35 20.96 7.88 1.93
C ASN A 35 20.76 6.50 1.27
N GLY A 36 20.10 6.51 0.12
CA GLY A 36 19.87 5.32 -0.70
C GLY A 36 18.68 4.47 -0.31
N LYS A 37 17.94 4.85 0.72
CA LYS A 37 16.76 4.10 1.17
C LYS A 37 15.50 4.93 1.00
N LYS A 38 14.42 4.27 0.57
CA LYS A 38 13.11 4.92 0.47
C LYS A 38 12.69 5.44 1.85
N SER A 39 12.17 6.66 1.89
CA SER A 39 11.78 7.35 3.12
C SER A 39 10.52 8.16 2.90
N GLY A 40 9.68 8.27 3.94
CA GLY A 40 8.46 9.07 3.89
C GLY A 40 7.40 8.52 2.96
N GLU A 41 6.49 9.39 2.53
CA GLU A 41 5.36 8.99 1.69
C GLU A 41 5.80 8.68 0.27
N TRP A 42 5.33 7.56 -0.26
CA TRP A 42 5.52 7.14 -1.64
C TRP A 42 4.18 6.90 -2.31
N LYS A 43 4.08 7.30 -3.57
CA LYS A 43 2.89 7.13 -4.39
C LYS A 43 3.25 6.42 -5.68
N TYR A 44 2.46 5.42 -6.03
CA TYR A 44 2.62 4.66 -7.28
C TYR A 44 1.37 4.85 -8.13
N PHE A 45 1.56 4.99 -9.43
CA PHE A 45 0.49 5.33 -10.36
C PHE A 45 0.41 4.32 -11.50
N LEU A 46 -0.76 4.24 -12.11
CA LEU A 46 -0.98 3.55 -13.38
C LEU A 46 -0.69 4.50 -14.53
N ASN A 47 -0.49 3.96 -15.73
CA ASN A 47 -0.16 4.77 -16.91
C ASN A 47 -1.33 5.64 -17.41
N ASN A 48 -2.51 5.51 -16.81
CA ASN A 48 -3.66 6.38 -17.09
C ASN A 48 -3.76 7.56 -16.10
N GLY A 49 -2.78 7.70 -15.19
CA GLY A 49 -2.75 8.76 -14.19
C GLY A 49 -3.46 8.41 -12.88
N GLN A 50 -4.16 7.30 -12.80
CA GLN A 50 -4.83 6.87 -11.56
C GLN A 50 -3.81 6.33 -10.57
N MET A 51 -4.03 6.60 -9.28
CA MET A 51 -3.18 6.08 -8.23
C MET A 51 -3.35 4.57 -8.10
N GLN A 52 -2.25 3.83 -7.99
CA GLN A 52 -2.22 2.40 -7.76
C GLN A 52 -2.13 2.07 -6.27
N SER A 53 -1.24 2.77 -5.57
CA SER A 53 -1.04 2.59 -4.14
C SER A 53 -0.31 3.78 -3.53
N SER A 54 -0.46 3.96 -2.23
CA SER A 54 0.30 4.96 -1.47
C SER A 54 0.53 4.49 -0.05
N GLY A 55 1.64 4.93 0.53
CA GLY A 55 1.99 4.60 1.89
C GLY A 55 3.34 5.18 2.24
N SER A 56 3.91 4.70 3.33
CA SER A 56 5.17 5.24 3.85
C SER A 56 6.26 4.18 3.95
N TYR A 57 7.50 4.64 3.80
CA TYR A 57 8.70 3.84 4.03
C TYR A 57 9.53 4.46 5.14
N LYS A 58 10.23 3.60 5.87
CA LYS A 58 11.23 3.98 6.86
C LYS A 58 12.43 3.08 6.66
N ASP A 59 13.59 3.67 6.38
CA ASP A 59 14.83 2.92 6.13
C ASP A 59 14.65 1.84 5.05
N GLY A 60 13.88 2.16 4.01
CA GLY A 60 13.64 1.26 2.89
C GLY A 60 12.56 0.21 3.12
N LYS A 61 11.97 0.16 4.30
CA LYS A 61 10.93 -0.80 4.66
C LYS A 61 9.54 -0.15 4.64
N ILE A 62 8.54 -0.88 4.18
CA ILE A 62 7.16 -0.40 4.26
C ILE A 62 6.74 -0.32 5.73
N VAL A 63 6.12 0.80 6.11
CA VAL A 63 5.62 1.01 7.49
C VAL A 63 4.32 1.79 7.45
N GLY A 64 3.58 1.73 8.56
CA GLY A 64 2.37 2.52 8.73
C GLY A 64 1.27 2.13 7.79
N GLN A 65 0.39 3.07 7.52
CA GLN A 65 -0.84 2.84 6.78
C GLN A 65 -0.59 2.88 5.27
N TRP A 66 -1.06 1.87 4.56
CA TRP A 66 -1.02 1.77 3.10
C TRP A 66 -2.41 1.66 2.54
N THR A 67 -2.62 2.18 1.32
CA THR A 67 -3.87 2.06 0.57
C THR A 67 -3.57 1.61 -0.84
N TRP A 68 -4.35 0.66 -1.35
CA TRP A 68 -4.30 0.16 -2.71
C TRP A 68 -5.61 0.49 -3.40
N PHE A 69 -5.56 0.74 -4.70
CA PHE A 69 -6.71 1.21 -5.48
C PHE A 69 -7.01 0.29 -6.65
N PHE A 70 -8.27 0.23 -7.04
CA PHE A 70 -8.68 -0.36 -8.30
C PHE A 70 -8.35 0.60 -9.45
N LYS A 71 -8.40 0.08 -10.70
CA LYS A 71 -8.15 0.90 -11.90
C LYS A 71 -9.12 2.07 -12.04
N ASN A 72 -10.32 1.97 -11.46
CA ASN A 72 -11.33 3.03 -11.51
C ASN A 72 -11.11 4.12 -10.45
N GLY A 73 -10.04 4.02 -9.65
CA GLY A 73 -9.74 5.00 -8.61
C GLY A 73 -10.38 4.73 -7.25
N GLN A 74 -11.24 3.71 -7.14
CA GLN A 74 -11.85 3.34 -5.87
C GLN A 74 -10.87 2.55 -5.01
N PRO A 75 -10.93 2.71 -3.67
CA PRO A 75 -10.07 1.93 -2.80
C PRO A 75 -10.33 0.42 -2.95
N ARG A 76 -9.25 -0.33 -3.07
CA ARG A 76 -9.28 -1.78 -3.13
C ARG A 76 -9.03 -2.38 -1.74
N GLY A 77 -8.17 -1.75 -0.97
CA GLY A 77 -7.84 -2.20 0.37
C GLY A 77 -6.96 -1.21 1.09
N THR A 78 -6.96 -1.29 2.40
CA THR A 78 -6.10 -0.46 3.25
C THR A 78 -5.70 -1.26 4.48
N GLY A 79 -4.51 -0.98 5.00
CA GLY A 79 -4.03 -1.63 6.20
C GLY A 79 -2.66 -1.13 6.59
N GLY A 80 -2.22 -1.50 7.78
CA GLY A 80 -0.97 -1.06 8.34
C GLY A 80 0.10 -2.14 8.37
N PHE A 81 1.32 -1.70 8.57
CA PHE A 81 2.48 -2.58 8.74
C PHE A 81 3.26 -2.17 9.99
N ASP A 82 3.86 -3.15 10.64
CA ASP A 82 4.78 -2.90 11.74
C ASP A 82 6.22 -2.68 11.20
N ASP A 83 7.18 -2.48 12.11
CA ASP A 83 8.57 -2.20 11.75
C ASP A 83 9.28 -3.39 11.08
N ASP A 84 8.70 -4.58 11.14
CA ASP A 84 9.22 -5.78 10.50
C ASP A 84 8.50 -6.11 9.19
N GLU A 85 7.74 -5.13 8.64
CA GLU A 85 6.98 -5.27 7.39
C GLU A 85 5.88 -6.34 7.47
N ARG A 86 5.40 -6.63 8.68
CA ARG A 86 4.27 -7.54 8.89
C ARG A 86 2.98 -6.75 8.97
N LYS A 87 1.89 -7.32 8.46
CA LYS A 87 0.56 -6.69 8.58
C LYS A 87 0.23 -6.45 10.05
N HIS A 88 -0.26 -5.25 10.36
CA HIS A 88 -0.55 -4.86 11.73
C HIS A 88 -1.64 -3.79 11.76
N GLY A 89 -2.58 -3.90 12.70
CA GLY A 89 -3.71 -3.00 12.80
C GLY A 89 -4.92 -3.46 12.01
N ILE A 90 -5.85 -2.54 11.77
CA ILE A 90 -7.09 -2.86 11.06
C ILE A 90 -6.83 -2.92 9.56
N TRP A 91 -7.27 -4.01 8.94
CA TRP A 91 -7.18 -4.22 7.50
C TRP A 91 -8.57 -4.33 6.92
N LYS A 92 -8.78 -3.67 5.79
CA LYS A 92 -10.05 -3.67 5.06
C LYS A 92 -9.80 -3.92 3.59
N ARG A 93 -10.67 -4.74 2.98
CA ARG A 93 -10.70 -4.90 1.53
C ARG A 93 -12.10 -4.55 1.03
N TYR A 94 -12.18 -4.11 -0.21
CA TYR A 94 -13.42 -3.65 -0.81
C TYR A 94 -13.72 -4.42 -2.09
N HIS A 95 -15.00 -4.64 -2.36
CA HIS A 95 -15.46 -5.12 -3.66
C HIS A 95 -15.30 -4.01 -4.69
N ALA A 96 -15.32 -4.37 -5.98
CA ALA A 96 -15.16 -3.40 -7.05
C ALA A 96 -16.27 -2.34 -7.07
N ASN A 97 -17.44 -2.63 -6.48
CA ASN A 97 -18.56 -1.70 -6.39
C ASN A 97 -18.45 -0.73 -5.20
N GLY A 98 -17.36 -0.80 -4.42
CA GLY A 98 -17.12 0.07 -3.27
C GLY A 98 -17.63 -0.47 -1.94
N GLN A 99 -18.39 -1.56 -1.94
CA GLN A 99 -18.86 -2.18 -0.70
C GLN A 99 -17.72 -2.89 0.01
N LEU A 100 -17.73 -2.87 1.34
CA LEU A 100 -16.74 -3.56 2.15
C LEU A 100 -16.80 -5.07 1.88
N TRP A 101 -15.66 -5.67 1.57
CA TRP A 101 -15.55 -7.11 1.35
C TRP A 101 -15.22 -7.84 2.66
N ASP A 102 -14.15 -7.43 3.33
CA ASP A 102 -13.82 -7.96 4.64
C ASP A 102 -13.10 -6.92 5.49
N GLU A 103 -13.11 -7.14 6.80
CA GLU A 103 -12.32 -6.35 7.72
C GLU A 103 -11.97 -7.16 8.96
N GLY A 104 -10.83 -6.82 9.53
CA GLY A 104 -10.37 -7.42 10.75
C GLY A 104 -9.02 -6.85 11.16
N ARG A 105 -8.48 -7.38 12.24
CA ARG A 105 -7.22 -6.91 12.79
C ARG A 105 -6.12 -7.94 12.57
N PHE A 106 -4.95 -7.45 12.18
CA PHE A 106 -3.71 -8.21 12.22
C PHE A 106 -2.88 -7.75 13.40
N GLU A 107 -2.14 -8.66 13.97
CA GLU A 107 -1.16 -8.38 14.99
C GLU A 107 0.12 -9.11 14.60
N HIS A 108 1.13 -8.35 14.18
CA HIS A 108 2.42 -8.88 13.73
C HIS A 108 2.28 -10.02 12.71
N GLY A 109 1.44 -9.81 11.71
CA GLY A 109 1.24 -10.73 10.60
C GLY A 109 0.18 -11.80 10.80
N LYS A 110 -0.43 -11.87 11.99
CA LYS A 110 -1.44 -12.88 12.31
C LYS A 110 -2.81 -12.25 12.52
N LYS A 111 -3.85 -12.90 12.01
CA LYS A 111 -5.22 -12.47 12.26
C LYS A 111 -5.56 -12.59 13.74
N LYS A 112 -6.22 -11.57 14.28
CA LYS A 112 -6.66 -11.51 15.67
C LYS A 112 -8.08 -10.98 15.75
N GLY A 113 -8.83 -11.44 16.77
CA GLY A 113 -10.17 -10.96 17.02
C GLY A 113 -11.16 -11.42 15.96
N THR A 114 -12.27 -10.71 15.85
CA THR A 114 -13.35 -11.08 14.95
C THR A 114 -13.12 -10.49 13.57
N TRP A 115 -13.16 -11.36 12.55
CA TRP A 115 -13.09 -11.00 11.15
C TRP A 115 -14.45 -11.17 10.51
N LYS A 116 -14.86 -10.21 9.72
CA LYS A 116 -16.15 -10.21 9.05
C LYS A 116 -15.96 -10.16 7.54
N VAL A 117 -16.71 -10.98 6.82
CA VAL A 117 -16.69 -11.02 5.36
C VAL A 117 -18.10 -10.73 4.87
N TYR A 118 -18.21 -9.86 3.87
CA TYR A 118 -19.48 -9.38 3.34
C TYR A 118 -19.62 -9.72 1.85
N ASN A 119 -20.85 -9.93 1.44
CA ASN A 119 -21.21 -10.05 0.04
C ASN A 119 -21.09 -8.67 -0.64
N ASP A 120 -21.10 -8.64 -1.95
CA ASP A 120 -21.01 -7.39 -2.70
C ASP A 120 -22.25 -6.50 -2.61
N ASP A 121 -23.34 -7.03 -2.02
CA ASP A 121 -24.56 -6.25 -1.72
C ASP A 121 -24.53 -5.66 -0.30
N GLY A 122 -23.43 -5.88 0.45
CA GLY A 122 -23.26 -5.36 1.81
C GLY A 122 -23.77 -6.28 2.91
N THR A 123 -24.37 -7.42 2.59
CA THR A 123 -24.85 -8.35 3.61
C THR A 123 -23.71 -9.20 4.18
N LEU A 124 -23.79 -9.51 5.47
CA LEU A 124 -22.78 -10.33 6.15
C LEU A 124 -22.81 -11.76 5.61
N LEU A 125 -21.68 -12.23 5.09
CA LEU A 125 -21.53 -13.59 4.59
C LEU A 125 -20.99 -14.53 5.66
N LYS A 126 -19.99 -14.08 6.41
CA LYS A 126 -19.25 -14.94 7.30
C LYS A 126 -18.60 -14.12 8.41
N GLU A 127 -18.52 -14.70 9.59
CA GLU A 127 -17.84 -14.12 10.74
C GLU A 127 -16.99 -15.20 11.40
N GLN A 128 -15.75 -14.88 11.73
CA GLN A 128 -14.82 -15.84 12.34
C GLN A 128 -13.95 -15.13 13.37
N THR A 129 -13.72 -15.76 14.51
CA THR A 129 -12.90 -15.21 15.58
C THR A 129 -11.57 -15.95 15.69
N PHE A 130 -10.48 -15.18 15.71
CA PHE A 130 -9.11 -15.68 15.85
C PHE A 130 -8.56 -15.32 17.23
N LYS A 131 -7.84 -16.22 17.82
CA LYS A 131 -7.23 -16.01 19.13
C LYS A 131 -5.87 -15.35 19.05
#